data_597235708096adbd293586ab770a1ce3
#
_entry.id   597235708096adbd293586ab770a1ce3
#
_cell.length_a   1.000
_cell.length_b   1.000
_cell.length_c   1.000
_cell.angle_alpha   90.00
_cell.angle_beta   90.00
_cell.angle_gamma   90.00
#
_symmetry.space_group_name_H-M   'P 1'
#
loop_
_entity.id
_entity.type
_entity.pdbx_description
1 polymer ?
#
loop_
_entity_poly.entity_id
_entity_poly.type
_entity_poly.pdbx_seq_one_letter_code
_entity_poly.pdbx_strand_id
1 'polypeptide(L)'
;MYDAPRPAHLRAFVPISGAEHTAVSTPGDLLFHIRATRLDLCLDLCFELCHQLLRSLNGLVQPVDEVHGFRYWDERDLLGFVDGTESPRSDREASAVALVGAEDPAYAGGSYVIVQKYLHDLEAWERLSVAEQEQIVGREKLSDVELPDAAKASNSHVAATTIIDPDGTARQIVRDNMPFGTAAAGEFGTYFIGYTADPGVIERMLHRMFVGEPTGNTDRILDFSTAVTGCLFFAPPADFLARPSPTPPAAITDEEPTGHPTTAPPPTRAPIAEAPTGKPLAVIRTDSLGIGSLNRSSKS
;
A
#
# COMPACT_ATOMS: atom_id res chain seq x y z
N MET A 1 16.54 22.38 1.62
CA MET A 1 16.03 21.23 0.85
C MET A 1 17.15 20.22 0.85
N TYR A 2 16.97 19.03 1.38
CA TYR A 2 18.03 18.02 1.44
C TYR A 2 18.29 17.54 0.01
N ASP A 3 19.50 17.75 -0.47
CA ASP A 3 19.98 17.30 -1.79
C ASP A 3 20.65 15.91 -1.67
N ALA A 4 20.01 15.03 -0.88
CA ALA A 4 20.47 13.67 -0.73
C ALA A 4 20.15 12.86 -1.99
N PRO A 5 21.03 11.92 -2.39
CA PRO A 5 20.72 10.98 -3.44
C PRO A 5 19.38 10.27 -3.15
N ARG A 6 18.55 10.12 -4.15
CA ARG A 6 17.25 9.44 -4.05
C ARG A 6 17.13 8.41 -5.17
N PRO A 7 16.29 7.38 -4.98
CA PRO A 7 16.00 6.41 -6.04
C PRO A 7 15.57 7.11 -7.34
N ALA A 8 16.08 6.64 -8.47
CA ALA A 8 15.98 7.33 -9.76
C ALA A 8 14.54 7.69 -10.18
N HIS A 9 13.58 6.82 -9.87
CA HIS A 9 12.17 6.99 -10.24
C HIS A 9 11.28 7.44 -9.08
N LEU A 10 11.85 7.74 -7.89
CA LEU A 10 11.05 8.20 -6.74
C LEU A 10 10.58 9.64 -6.94
N ARG A 11 9.29 9.80 -7.04
CA ARG A 11 8.57 11.07 -7.22
C ARG A 11 7.17 10.97 -6.61
N ALA A 12 6.47 12.08 -6.52
CA ALA A 12 5.04 12.01 -6.21
C ALA A 12 4.31 11.23 -7.31
N PHE A 13 3.32 10.43 -6.92
CA PHE A 13 2.44 9.76 -7.88
C PHE A 13 1.76 10.81 -8.75
N VAL A 14 1.76 10.61 -10.06
CA VAL A 14 1.11 11.52 -11.00
C VAL A 14 -0.31 11.00 -11.25
N PRO A 15 -1.36 11.81 -11.04
CA PRO A 15 -2.72 11.36 -11.31
C PRO A 15 -2.89 10.99 -12.78
N ILE A 16 -3.67 9.94 -13.03
CA ILE A 16 -3.98 9.46 -14.38
C ILE A 16 -5.48 9.66 -14.59
N SER A 17 -5.85 10.59 -15.44
CA SER A 17 -7.24 10.96 -15.69
C SER A 17 -7.69 10.47 -17.06
N GLY A 18 -8.67 9.58 -17.07
CA GLY A 18 -9.47 9.24 -18.25
C GLY A 18 -10.68 10.16 -18.41
N ALA A 19 -11.57 9.81 -19.32
CA ALA A 19 -12.79 10.57 -19.55
C ALA A 19 -13.81 10.43 -18.40
N GLU A 20 -13.88 9.24 -17.77
CA GLU A 20 -14.88 8.89 -16.76
C GLU A 20 -14.26 8.61 -15.38
N HIS A 21 -13.07 8.06 -15.35
CA HIS A 21 -12.41 7.62 -14.14
C HIS A 21 -11.05 8.31 -13.95
N THR A 22 -10.61 8.46 -12.70
CA THR A 22 -9.32 9.07 -12.37
C THR A 22 -8.61 8.26 -11.29
N ALA A 23 -7.37 7.83 -11.57
CA ALA A 23 -6.43 7.41 -10.54
C ALA A 23 -5.89 8.67 -9.87
N VAL A 24 -6.41 8.99 -8.69
CA VAL A 24 -6.06 10.21 -7.96
C VAL A 24 -4.65 10.13 -7.40
N SER A 25 -4.04 11.29 -7.16
CA SER A 25 -2.80 11.42 -6.38
C SER A 25 -3.14 12.01 -5.02
N THR A 26 -2.66 11.38 -3.97
CA THR A 26 -2.82 11.85 -2.60
C THR A 26 -1.47 12.06 -1.93
N PRO A 27 -1.34 13.00 -0.98
CA PRO A 27 -0.09 13.21 -0.27
C PRO A 27 0.23 12.01 0.63
N GLY A 28 1.54 11.71 0.78
CA GLY A 28 2.05 10.69 1.69
C GLY A 28 3.57 10.67 1.64
N ASP A 29 4.22 10.81 2.80
CA ASP A 29 5.68 10.84 2.91
C ASP A 29 6.23 9.52 3.44
N LEU A 30 5.48 8.84 4.29
CA LEU A 30 5.84 7.57 4.92
C LEU A 30 4.70 6.56 4.77
N LEU A 31 5.06 5.33 4.43
CA LEU A 31 4.15 4.18 4.40
C LEU A 31 4.71 3.08 5.31
N PHE A 32 3.86 2.52 6.15
CA PHE A 32 4.16 1.33 6.93
C PHE A 32 3.20 0.22 6.52
N HIS A 33 3.74 -0.84 5.91
CA HIS A 33 2.98 -2.03 5.56
C HIS A 33 3.31 -3.14 6.55
N ILE A 34 2.36 -3.45 7.43
CA ILE A 34 2.52 -4.43 8.51
C ILE A 34 1.76 -5.69 8.14
N ARG A 35 2.44 -6.84 8.18
CA ARG A 35 1.86 -8.15 7.81
C ARG A 35 1.97 -9.13 8.96
N ALA A 36 0.94 -9.95 9.15
CA ALA A 36 0.97 -11.09 10.05
C ALA A 36 0.13 -12.25 9.48
N THR A 37 0.39 -13.44 9.96
CA THR A 37 -0.31 -14.67 9.50
C THR A 37 -1.68 -14.85 10.13
N ARG A 38 -2.02 -14.05 11.15
CA ARG A 38 -3.29 -14.08 11.87
C ARG A 38 -3.82 -12.65 12.02
N LEU A 39 -5.13 -12.48 11.85
CA LEU A 39 -5.78 -11.17 11.91
C LEU A 39 -5.64 -10.51 13.30
N ASP A 40 -5.87 -11.27 14.38
CA ASP A 40 -5.72 -10.79 15.76
C ASP A 40 -4.30 -10.26 16.01
N LEU A 41 -3.28 -11.06 15.66
CA LEU A 41 -1.88 -10.64 15.79
C LEU A 41 -1.56 -9.43 14.90
N CYS A 42 -2.14 -9.35 13.70
CA CYS A 42 -1.93 -8.21 12.83
C CYS A 42 -2.50 -6.93 13.44
N LEU A 43 -3.69 -6.98 14.01
CA LEU A 43 -4.31 -5.83 14.69
C LEU A 43 -3.49 -5.37 15.90
N ASP A 44 -3.03 -6.31 16.74
CA ASP A 44 -2.18 -5.99 17.89
C ASP A 44 -0.86 -5.35 17.45
N LEU A 45 -0.20 -5.92 16.42
CA LEU A 45 1.05 -5.37 15.87
C LEU A 45 0.85 -4.01 15.24
N CYS A 46 -0.21 -3.82 14.44
CA CYS A 46 -0.53 -2.53 13.83
C CYS A 46 -0.70 -1.46 14.91
N PHE A 47 -1.52 -1.74 15.92
CA PHE A 47 -1.76 -0.79 17.01
C PHE A 47 -0.47 -0.44 17.74
N GLU A 48 0.28 -1.44 18.21
CA GLU A 48 1.49 -1.21 19.00
C GLU A 48 2.59 -0.53 18.20
N LEU A 49 2.84 -0.97 16.96
CA LEU A 49 3.87 -0.36 16.10
C LEU A 49 3.48 1.06 15.71
N CYS A 50 2.23 1.31 15.33
CA CYS A 50 1.76 2.66 15.04
C CYS A 50 1.91 3.57 16.26
N HIS A 51 1.53 3.08 17.45
CA HIS A 51 1.70 3.83 18.70
C HIS A 51 3.16 4.17 18.98
N GLN A 52 4.08 3.22 18.86
CA GLN A 52 5.51 3.43 19.06
C GLN A 52 6.11 4.40 18.03
N LEU A 53 5.75 4.23 16.74
CA LEU A 53 6.22 5.10 15.66
C LEU A 53 5.74 6.53 15.86
N LEU A 54 4.47 6.73 16.14
CA LEU A 54 3.90 8.06 16.39
C LEU A 54 4.52 8.73 17.61
N ARG A 55 4.81 7.98 18.68
CA ARG A 55 5.55 8.51 19.83
C ARG A 55 6.97 8.91 19.48
N SER A 56 7.67 8.08 18.70
CA SER A 56 9.07 8.35 18.28
C SER A 56 9.18 9.52 17.32
N LEU A 57 8.16 9.71 16.48
CA LEU A 57 8.07 10.77 15.46
C LEU A 57 7.17 11.94 15.91
N ASN A 58 6.91 12.06 17.21
CA ASN A 58 5.99 13.06 17.77
C ASN A 58 6.33 14.49 17.29
N GLY A 59 5.35 15.15 16.69
CA GLY A 59 5.48 16.51 16.14
C GLY A 59 6.20 16.60 14.79
N LEU A 60 6.70 15.48 14.26
CA LEU A 60 7.35 15.41 12.94
C LEU A 60 6.42 14.85 11.85
N VAL A 61 5.44 14.01 12.22
CA VAL A 61 4.51 13.37 11.31
C VAL A 61 3.08 13.46 11.82
N GLN A 62 2.13 13.38 10.88
CA GLN A 62 0.70 13.25 11.15
C GLN A 62 0.16 12.05 10.37
N PRO A 63 -0.56 11.10 11.01
CA PRO A 63 -1.25 10.04 10.29
C PRO A 63 -2.33 10.62 9.38
N VAL A 64 -2.38 10.16 8.15
CA VAL A 64 -3.37 10.62 7.16
C VAL A 64 -4.35 9.52 6.77
N ASP A 65 -3.95 8.25 6.88
CA ASP A 65 -4.81 7.09 6.64
C ASP A 65 -4.30 5.87 7.41
N GLU A 66 -5.21 4.99 7.80
CA GLU A 66 -4.92 3.70 8.43
C GLU A 66 -5.95 2.70 7.93
N VAL A 67 -5.47 1.62 7.28
CA VAL A 67 -6.34 0.59 6.69
C VAL A 67 -5.99 -0.76 7.25
N HIS A 68 -6.99 -1.46 7.79
CA HIS A 68 -6.88 -2.83 8.28
C HIS A 68 -7.43 -3.78 7.22
N GLY A 69 -6.52 -4.38 6.45
CA GLY A 69 -6.86 -5.41 5.48
C GLY A 69 -6.98 -6.79 6.13
N PHE A 70 -7.68 -7.67 5.48
CA PHE A 70 -7.82 -9.06 5.91
C PHE A 70 -7.87 -10.01 4.73
N ARG A 71 -7.47 -11.28 4.94
CA ARG A 71 -7.67 -12.32 3.93
C ARG A 71 -9.13 -12.75 3.96
N TYR A 72 -9.81 -12.57 2.82
CA TYR A 72 -11.19 -12.99 2.66
C TYR A 72 -11.26 -14.48 2.23
N TRP A 73 -12.46 -15.03 2.15
CA TRP A 73 -12.71 -16.45 1.92
C TRP A 73 -12.12 -16.92 0.58
N ASP A 74 -11.46 -18.07 0.58
CA ASP A 74 -10.82 -18.68 -0.58
C ASP A 74 -9.86 -17.75 -1.35
N GLU A 75 -9.19 -16.84 -0.62
CA GLU A 75 -8.25 -15.85 -1.20
C GLU A 75 -8.91 -14.91 -2.22
N ARG A 76 -10.21 -14.67 -2.07
CA ARG A 76 -10.97 -13.79 -2.97
C ARG A 76 -10.97 -12.34 -2.46
N ASP A 77 -11.20 -11.44 -3.39
CA ASP A 77 -11.60 -10.07 -3.07
C ASP A 77 -13.09 -9.98 -2.71
N LEU A 78 -13.59 -8.77 -2.38
CA LEU A 78 -15.00 -8.56 -2.07
C LEU A 78 -15.91 -8.60 -3.31
N LEU A 79 -15.36 -8.54 -4.52
CA LEU A 79 -16.09 -8.75 -5.77
C LEU A 79 -16.30 -10.25 -6.05
N GLY A 80 -15.63 -11.12 -5.28
CA GLY A 80 -15.76 -12.56 -5.30
C GLY A 80 -14.82 -13.30 -6.25
N PHE A 81 -13.77 -12.65 -6.75
CA PHE A 81 -12.73 -13.25 -7.60
C PHE A 81 -11.46 -13.51 -6.81
N VAL A 82 -10.69 -14.53 -7.22
CA VAL A 82 -9.40 -14.84 -6.59
C VAL A 82 -8.42 -13.71 -6.89
N ASP A 83 -7.79 -13.17 -5.85
CA ASP A 83 -6.79 -12.11 -6.00
C ASP A 83 -5.37 -12.70 -6.05
N GLY A 84 -4.49 -12.03 -6.78
CA GLY A 84 -3.07 -12.41 -6.86
C GLY A 84 -2.71 -13.49 -7.87
N THR A 85 -3.66 -13.98 -8.68
CA THR A 85 -3.43 -15.05 -9.68
C THR A 85 -2.32 -14.72 -10.68
N GLU A 86 -2.15 -13.44 -11.04
CA GLU A 86 -1.13 -12.97 -11.98
C GLU A 86 0.20 -12.58 -11.29
N SER A 87 0.34 -12.81 -9.99
CA SER A 87 1.59 -12.56 -9.28
C SER A 87 2.64 -13.63 -9.60
N PRO A 88 3.94 -13.30 -9.54
CA PRO A 88 5.01 -14.28 -9.73
C PRO A 88 4.85 -15.49 -8.80
N ARG A 89 5.15 -16.69 -9.32
CA ARG A 89 4.88 -17.97 -8.62
C ARG A 89 5.97 -18.39 -7.65
N SER A 90 7.15 -17.80 -7.75
CA SER A 90 8.29 -18.15 -6.90
C SER A 90 8.96 -16.90 -6.35
N ASP A 91 9.63 -17.04 -5.19
CA ASP A 91 10.41 -15.94 -4.58
C ASP A 91 11.47 -15.38 -5.52
N ARG A 92 12.05 -16.25 -6.37
CA ARG A 92 13.04 -15.83 -7.37
C ARG A 92 12.41 -14.94 -8.43
N GLU A 93 11.25 -15.31 -8.98
CA GLU A 93 10.51 -14.50 -9.95
C GLU A 93 10.02 -13.20 -9.31
N ALA A 94 9.47 -13.29 -8.09
CA ALA A 94 9.03 -12.12 -7.33
C ALA A 94 10.19 -11.13 -7.12
N SER A 95 11.35 -11.62 -6.69
CA SER A 95 12.54 -10.79 -6.51
C SER A 95 13.01 -10.15 -7.82
N ALA A 96 12.95 -10.89 -8.94
CA ALA A 96 13.39 -10.40 -10.24
C ALA A 96 12.52 -9.25 -10.78
N VAL A 97 11.23 -9.21 -10.43
CA VAL A 97 10.31 -8.16 -10.90
C VAL A 97 10.13 -7.01 -9.89
N ALA A 98 10.30 -7.29 -8.60
CA ALA A 98 10.05 -6.30 -7.55
C ALA A 98 11.28 -5.52 -7.12
N LEU A 99 12.49 -6.11 -7.17
CA LEU A 99 13.68 -5.50 -6.59
C LEU A 99 14.50 -4.76 -7.65
N VAL A 100 14.87 -3.53 -7.31
CA VAL A 100 15.84 -2.72 -8.06
C VAL A 100 17.17 -3.45 -8.12
N GLY A 101 17.80 -3.49 -9.30
CA GLY A 101 19.04 -4.17 -9.60
C GLY A 101 20.20 -3.22 -9.95
N ALA A 102 20.90 -3.58 -11.02
CA ALA A 102 22.06 -2.83 -11.48
C ALA A 102 21.72 -1.49 -12.15
N GLU A 103 20.48 -1.24 -12.47
CA GLU A 103 19.98 0.01 -13.05
C GLU A 103 20.07 1.19 -12.09
N ASP A 104 19.98 0.92 -10.76
CA ASP A 104 20.22 1.92 -9.71
C ASP A 104 21.00 1.27 -8.55
N PRO A 105 22.34 1.11 -8.70
CA PRO A 105 23.14 0.32 -7.77
C PRO A 105 23.15 0.83 -6.33
N ALA A 106 22.91 2.14 -6.13
CA ALA A 106 22.86 2.74 -4.80
C ALA A 106 21.63 2.28 -3.98
N TYR A 107 20.59 1.80 -4.68
CA TYR A 107 19.34 1.37 -4.12
C TYR A 107 18.99 -0.08 -4.47
N ALA A 108 19.97 -0.84 -4.96
CA ALA A 108 19.80 -2.25 -5.29
C ALA A 108 19.23 -3.04 -4.10
N GLY A 109 18.24 -3.90 -4.37
CA GLY A 109 17.50 -4.63 -3.35
C GLY A 109 16.32 -3.86 -2.71
N GLY A 110 16.14 -2.58 -3.06
CA GLY A 110 14.93 -1.82 -2.74
C GLY A 110 13.81 -2.08 -3.75
N SER A 111 12.63 -1.51 -3.51
CA SER A 111 11.45 -1.68 -4.39
C SER A 111 10.63 -0.40 -4.44
N TYR A 112 10.15 -0.03 -5.62
CA TYR A 112 9.08 0.96 -5.73
C TYR A 112 7.75 0.35 -5.34
N VAL A 113 6.94 1.14 -4.63
CA VAL A 113 5.65 0.68 -4.10
C VAL A 113 4.59 1.69 -4.49
N ILE A 114 3.62 1.28 -5.30
CA ILE A 114 2.42 2.09 -5.56
C ILE A 114 1.28 1.51 -4.74
N VAL A 115 0.60 2.39 -4.01
CA VAL A 115 -0.58 2.04 -3.23
C VAL A 115 -1.78 2.85 -3.67
N GLN A 116 -2.94 2.19 -3.70
CA GLN A 116 -4.23 2.82 -3.99
C GLN A 116 -5.33 2.16 -3.15
N LYS A 117 -6.17 2.99 -2.53
CA LYS A 117 -7.39 2.54 -1.86
C LYS A 117 -8.55 2.62 -2.85
N TYR A 118 -9.19 1.49 -3.12
CA TYR A 118 -10.38 1.41 -3.96
C TYR A 118 -11.61 1.16 -3.11
N LEU A 119 -12.67 1.94 -3.32
CA LEU A 119 -13.98 1.70 -2.75
C LEU A 119 -14.89 1.02 -3.78
N HIS A 120 -15.60 -0.02 -3.35
CA HIS A 120 -16.47 -0.83 -4.22
C HIS A 120 -17.94 -0.49 -4.00
N ASP A 121 -18.69 -0.30 -5.08
CA ASP A 121 -20.15 -0.33 -5.10
C ASP A 121 -20.62 -1.78 -5.22
N LEU A 122 -20.63 -2.49 -4.08
CA LEU A 122 -21.05 -3.89 -4.04
C LEU A 122 -22.52 -4.06 -4.42
N GLU A 123 -23.37 -3.06 -4.14
CA GLU A 123 -24.77 -3.14 -4.50
C GLU A 123 -24.97 -3.12 -6.03
N ALA A 124 -24.27 -2.25 -6.74
CA ALA A 124 -24.26 -2.24 -8.21
C ALA A 124 -23.65 -3.53 -8.78
N TRP A 125 -22.54 -4.00 -8.17
CA TRP A 125 -21.86 -5.21 -8.57
C TRP A 125 -22.72 -6.48 -8.45
N GLU A 126 -23.44 -6.62 -7.33
CA GLU A 126 -24.31 -7.78 -7.06
C GLU A 126 -25.57 -7.82 -7.93
N ARG A 127 -25.94 -6.73 -8.59
CA ARG A 127 -27.03 -6.71 -9.58
C ARG A 127 -26.64 -7.35 -10.91
N LEU A 128 -25.35 -7.52 -11.18
CA LEU A 128 -24.87 -8.18 -12.36
C LEU A 128 -25.02 -9.69 -12.26
N SER A 129 -25.29 -10.34 -13.39
CA SER A 129 -25.17 -11.78 -13.49
C SER A 129 -23.70 -12.21 -13.35
N VAL A 130 -23.46 -13.46 -12.94
CA VAL A 130 -22.10 -14.02 -12.86
C VAL A 130 -21.36 -13.89 -14.18
N ALA A 131 -22.06 -14.17 -15.31
CA ALA A 131 -21.47 -14.07 -16.65
C ALA A 131 -21.02 -12.63 -16.98
N GLU A 132 -21.76 -11.60 -16.56
CA GLU A 132 -21.36 -10.21 -16.75
C GLU A 132 -20.15 -9.87 -15.87
N GLN A 133 -20.12 -10.31 -14.61
CA GLN A 133 -18.99 -10.15 -13.72
C GLN A 133 -17.72 -10.81 -14.29
N GLU A 134 -17.83 -12.03 -14.82
CA GLU A 134 -16.74 -12.76 -15.48
C GLU A 134 -16.21 -12.02 -16.71
N GLN A 135 -17.08 -11.42 -17.52
CA GLN A 135 -16.66 -10.60 -18.67
C GLN A 135 -15.96 -9.31 -18.24
N ILE A 136 -16.35 -8.71 -17.12
CA ILE A 136 -15.69 -7.51 -16.57
C ILE A 136 -14.30 -7.85 -16.03
N VAL A 137 -14.17 -8.96 -15.32
CA VAL A 137 -12.88 -9.38 -14.75
C VAL A 137 -11.99 -10.03 -15.81
N GLY A 138 -12.55 -10.86 -16.68
CA GLY A 138 -11.81 -11.64 -17.69
C GLY A 138 -11.45 -13.04 -17.22
N ARG A 139 -12.09 -13.55 -16.15
CA ARG A 139 -11.89 -14.89 -15.57
C ARG A 139 -13.21 -15.51 -15.15
N GLU A 140 -13.27 -16.82 -15.10
CA GLU A 140 -14.39 -17.54 -14.51
C GLU A 140 -14.38 -17.34 -12.99
N LYS A 141 -15.52 -16.95 -12.41
CA LYS A 141 -15.60 -16.60 -11.01
C LYS A 141 -15.32 -17.78 -10.05
N LEU A 142 -15.83 -18.97 -10.42
CA LEU A 142 -15.69 -20.14 -9.55
C LEU A 142 -14.34 -20.84 -9.72
N SER A 143 -13.91 -21.08 -10.95
CA SER A 143 -12.72 -21.88 -11.28
C SER A 143 -11.43 -21.07 -11.31
N ASP A 144 -11.52 -19.74 -11.35
CA ASP A 144 -10.40 -18.81 -11.56
C ASP A 144 -9.65 -19.02 -12.90
N VAL A 145 -10.26 -19.72 -13.84
CA VAL A 145 -9.67 -19.91 -15.16
C VAL A 145 -9.86 -18.63 -15.99
N GLU A 146 -8.78 -18.15 -16.60
CA GLU A 146 -8.84 -17.01 -17.51
C GLU A 146 -9.71 -17.34 -18.73
N LEU A 147 -10.57 -16.40 -19.11
CA LEU A 147 -11.40 -16.55 -20.30
C LEU A 147 -10.52 -16.60 -21.57
N PRO A 148 -10.85 -17.47 -22.53
CA PRO A 148 -10.13 -17.51 -23.81
C PRO A 148 -10.13 -16.13 -24.48
N ASP A 149 -9.05 -15.75 -25.15
CA ASP A 149 -8.91 -14.43 -25.82
C ASP A 149 -10.06 -14.08 -26.76
N ALA A 150 -10.63 -15.09 -27.44
CA ALA A 150 -11.78 -14.90 -28.34
C ALA A 150 -13.10 -14.57 -27.59
N ALA A 151 -13.18 -14.88 -26.29
CA ALA A 151 -14.36 -14.66 -25.45
C ALA A 151 -14.16 -13.54 -24.42
N LYS A 152 -12.91 -13.20 -24.10
CA LYS A 152 -12.55 -12.18 -23.12
C LYS A 152 -12.75 -10.78 -23.73
N ALA A 153 -13.46 -9.91 -23.00
CA ALA A 153 -13.63 -8.54 -23.43
C ALA A 153 -12.27 -7.78 -23.43
N SER A 154 -12.03 -6.95 -24.43
CA SER A 154 -10.78 -6.18 -24.57
C SER A 154 -10.58 -5.16 -23.45
N ASN A 155 -11.64 -4.80 -22.75
CA ASN A 155 -11.67 -3.91 -21.57
C ASN A 155 -12.00 -4.64 -20.28
N SER A 156 -11.77 -5.96 -20.23
CA SER A 156 -11.78 -6.69 -18.98
C SER A 156 -10.55 -6.32 -18.14
N HIS A 157 -10.65 -6.48 -16.83
CA HIS A 157 -9.55 -6.16 -15.91
C HIS A 157 -8.25 -6.90 -16.28
N VAL A 158 -8.32 -8.20 -16.56
CA VAL A 158 -7.16 -8.99 -17.00
C VAL A 158 -6.57 -8.42 -18.29
N ALA A 159 -7.39 -8.13 -19.31
CA ALA A 159 -6.90 -7.58 -20.57
C ALA A 159 -6.27 -6.18 -20.39
N ALA A 160 -6.88 -5.34 -19.57
CA ALA A 160 -6.35 -3.98 -19.28
C ALA A 160 -5.02 -4.02 -18.54
N THR A 161 -4.83 -4.97 -17.60
CA THR A 161 -3.64 -5.04 -16.75
C THR A 161 -2.52 -5.92 -17.30
N THR A 162 -2.76 -6.70 -18.35
CA THR A 162 -1.73 -7.52 -19.02
C THR A 162 -0.84 -6.62 -19.88
N ILE A 163 0.41 -6.43 -19.49
CA ILE A 163 1.41 -5.63 -20.22
C ILE A 163 2.38 -6.57 -20.94
N ILE A 164 2.45 -6.44 -22.26
CA ILE A 164 3.42 -7.15 -23.09
C ILE A 164 4.25 -6.11 -23.82
N ASP A 165 5.57 -6.20 -23.67
CA ASP A 165 6.50 -5.32 -24.38
C ASP A 165 6.58 -5.70 -25.88
N PRO A 166 7.11 -4.81 -26.74
CA PRO A 166 7.23 -5.09 -28.18
C PRO A 166 8.06 -6.31 -28.53
N ASP A 167 8.94 -6.76 -27.65
CA ASP A 167 9.75 -7.99 -27.79
C ASP A 167 9.01 -9.27 -27.35
N GLY A 168 7.74 -9.14 -26.93
CA GLY A 168 6.92 -10.25 -26.43
C GLY A 168 7.10 -10.56 -24.95
N THR A 169 7.90 -9.79 -24.22
CA THR A 169 8.10 -9.99 -22.77
C THR A 169 6.88 -9.52 -21.99
N ALA A 170 6.26 -10.44 -21.23
CA ALA A 170 5.21 -10.09 -20.30
C ALA A 170 5.79 -9.40 -19.06
N ARG A 171 5.21 -8.26 -18.68
CA ARG A 171 5.59 -7.53 -17.47
C ARG A 171 4.69 -7.90 -16.32
N GLN A 172 5.30 -8.26 -15.22
CA GLN A 172 4.63 -8.61 -13.97
C GLN A 172 5.02 -7.64 -12.86
N ILE A 173 4.22 -7.64 -11.81
CA ILE A 173 4.48 -6.95 -10.53
C ILE A 173 4.17 -7.91 -9.39
N VAL A 174 4.71 -7.66 -8.22
CA VAL A 174 4.28 -8.36 -7.00
C VAL A 174 3.13 -7.58 -6.38
N ARG A 175 1.98 -8.21 -6.24
CA ARG A 175 0.80 -7.63 -5.58
C ARG A 175 0.61 -8.25 -4.22
N ASP A 176 0.23 -7.43 -3.26
CA ASP A 176 -0.14 -7.86 -1.91
C ASP A 176 -1.42 -7.12 -1.48
N ASN A 177 -2.42 -7.23 -2.36
CA ASN A 177 -3.72 -6.59 -2.15
C ASN A 177 -4.42 -7.21 -0.95
N MET A 178 -5.22 -6.40 -0.26
CA MET A 178 -6.08 -6.88 0.80
C MET A 178 -7.47 -6.26 0.71
N PRO A 179 -8.54 -7.06 0.81
CA PRO A 179 -9.86 -6.54 1.11
C PRO A 179 -9.86 -5.80 2.44
N PHE A 180 -10.63 -4.73 2.51
CA PHE A 180 -10.91 -4.03 3.75
C PHE A 180 -12.39 -3.59 3.77
N GLY A 181 -12.91 -3.26 4.94
CA GLY A 181 -14.25 -2.70 5.02
C GLY A 181 -14.79 -2.60 6.43
N THR A 182 -15.82 -1.78 6.55
CA THR A 182 -16.60 -1.58 7.77
C THR A 182 -18.07 -1.67 7.43
N ALA A 183 -18.69 -2.83 7.66
CA ALA A 183 -20.07 -3.10 7.29
C ALA A 183 -21.06 -2.08 7.86
N ALA A 184 -20.82 -1.61 9.10
CA ALA A 184 -21.68 -0.59 9.73
C ALA A 184 -21.59 0.79 9.04
N ALA A 185 -20.49 1.08 8.35
CA ALA A 185 -20.30 2.32 7.59
C ALA A 185 -20.68 2.16 6.10
N GLY A 186 -20.97 0.94 5.66
CA GLY A 186 -21.19 0.65 4.24
C GLY A 186 -19.92 0.84 3.40
N GLU A 187 -18.75 0.77 4.04
CA GLU A 187 -17.46 0.92 3.36
C GLU A 187 -16.87 -0.45 3.03
N PHE A 188 -16.64 -0.70 1.75
CA PHE A 188 -16.07 -1.94 1.24
C PHE A 188 -15.05 -1.62 0.16
N GLY A 189 -13.92 -2.33 0.15
CA GLY A 189 -12.91 -2.01 -0.83
C GLY A 189 -11.75 -2.98 -0.89
N THR A 190 -10.81 -2.66 -1.79
CA THR A 190 -9.51 -3.31 -1.90
C THR A 190 -8.41 -2.27 -1.73
N TYR A 191 -7.47 -2.56 -0.84
CA TYR A 191 -6.22 -1.80 -0.75
C TYR A 191 -5.21 -2.46 -1.68
N PHE A 192 -4.94 -1.82 -2.80
CA PHE A 192 -3.93 -2.24 -3.77
C PHE A 192 -2.54 -1.86 -3.27
N ILE A 193 -1.63 -2.82 -3.26
CA ILE A 193 -0.21 -2.62 -3.03
C ILE A 193 0.57 -3.35 -4.12
N GLY A 194 1.26 -2.60 -4.98
CA GLY A 194 2.08 -3.14 -6.06
C GLY A 194 3.56 -2.84 -5.82
N TYR A 195 4.40 -3.88 -5.80
CA TYR A 195 5.85 -3.79 -5.70
C TYR A 195 6.48 -4.05 -7.05
N THR A 196 7.45 -3.22 -7.44
CA THR A 196 8.12 -3.33 -8.74
C THR A 196 9.51 -2.69 -8.71
N ALA A 197 10.42 -3.21 -9.54
CA ALA A 197 11.73 -2.58 -9.79
C ALA A 197 11.59 -1.27 -10.60
N ASP A 198 10.54 -1.17 -11.45
CA ASP A 198 10.25 -0.01 -12.28
C ASP A 198 8.76 0.41 -12.09
N PRO A 199 8.48 1.57 -11.49
CA PRO A 199 7.11 2.04 -11.28
C PRO A 199 6.36 2.29 -12.59
N GLY A 200 7.06 2.50 -13.70
CA GLY A 200 6.48 2.66 -15.03
C GLY A 200 5.66 1.46 -15.48
N VAL A 201 5.93 0.24 -14.96
CA VAL A 201 5.11 -0.94 -15.25
C VAL A 201 3.70 -0.77 -14.67
N ILE A 202 3.60 -0.41 -13.38
CA ILE A 202 2.29 -0.18 -12.73
C ILE A 202 1.60 1.02 -13.37
N GLU A 203 2.32 2.10 -13.66
CA GLU A 203 1.74 3.29 -14.30
C GLU A 203 1.17 2.98 -15.69
N ARG A 204 1.81 2.10 -16.48
CA ARG A 204 1.25 1.62 -17.76
C ARG A 204 -0.03 0.80 -17.55
N MET A 205 -0.06 -0.09 -16.53
CA MET A 205 -1.29 -0.81 -16.17
C MET A 205 -2.41 0.17 -15.83
N LEU A 206 -2.15 1.13 -14.95
CA LEU A 206 -3.11 2.16 -14.57
C LEU A 206 -3.54 3.03 -15.77
N HIS A 207 -2.63 3.39 -16.65
CA HIS A 207 -2.98 4.16 -17.84
C HIS A 207 -3.97 3.37 -18.73
N ARG A 208 -3.75 2.06 -18.94
CA ARG A 208 -4.68 1.22 -19.71
C ARG A 208 -6.01 1.04 -18.99
N MET A 209 -6.02 0.96 -17.66
CA MET A 209 -7.26 0.90 -16.89
C MET A 209 -8.06 2.20 -16.99
N PHE A 210 -7.45 3.34 -16.71
CA PHE A 210 -8.15 4.61 -16.54
C PHE A 210 -8.34 5.41 -17.84
N VAL A 211 -7.42 5.31 -18.78
CA VAL A 211 -7.49 6.02 -20.09
C VAL A 211 -7.91 5.07 -21.21
N GLY A 212 -7.46 3.83 -21.13
CA GLY A 212 -7.75 2.80 -22.13
C GLY A 212 -6.75 2.75 -23.27
N GLU A 213 -6.68 1.55 -23.89
CA GLU A 213 -5.93 1.31 -25.12
C GLU A 213 -6.79 0.46 -26.09
N PRO A 214 -7.31 1.05 -27.20
CA PRO A 214 -7.23 2.47 -27.56
C PRO A 214 -7.92 3.38 -26.52
N THR A 215 -7.60 4.67 -26.54
CA THR A 215 -8.22 5.67 -25.63
C THR A 215 -9.74 5.54 -25.60
N GLY A 216 -10.31 5.46 -24.41
CA GLY A 216 -11.75 5.24 -24.18
C GLY A 216 -12.11 3.77 -23.95
N ASN A 217 -11.23 2.80 -24.24
CA ASN A 217 -11.42 1.38 -23.90
C ASN A 217 -10.96 1.12 -22.47
N THR A 218 -11.61 1.77 -21.49
CA THR A 218 -11.26 1.74 -20.07
C THR A 218 -11.66 0.42 -19.41
N ASP A 219 -10.97 0.06 -18.35
CA ASP A 219 -11.24 -1.13 -17.54
C ASP A 219 -12.63 -1.02 -16.89
N ARG A 220 -13.52 -1.95 -17.20
CA ARG A 220 -14.89 -1.97 -16.71
C ARG A 220 -15.03 -2.20 -15.20
N ILE A 221 -13.98 -2.71 -14.53
CA ILE A 221 -14.00 -2.84 -13.07
C ILE A 221 -14.12 -1.46 -12.39
N LEU A 222 -13.67 -0.39 -13.06
CA LEU A 222 -13.75 0.97 -12.55
C LEU A 222 -15.18 1.52 -12.49
N ASP A 223 -16.14 0.91 -13.19
CA ASP A 223 -17.56 1.24 -13.06
C ASP A 223 -18.10 0.89 -11.66
N PHE A 224 -17.40 0.00 -10.94
CA PHE A 224 -17.79 -0.51 -9.62
C PHE A 224 -16.71 -0.24 -8.54
N SER A 225 -15.57 0.31 -8.92
CA SER A 225 -14.41 0.48 -8.03
C SER A 225 -13.78 1.85 -8.24
N THR A 226 -13.87 2.72 -7.24
CA THR A 226 -13.36 4.09 -7.30
C THR A 226 -12.04 4.20 -6.53
N ALA A 227 -10.98 4.66 -7.20
CA ALA A 227 -9.70 4.97 -6.55
C ALA A 227 -9.83 6.27 -5.75
N VAL A 228 -9.65 6.21 -4.43
CA VAL A 228 -9.75 7.37 -3.53
C VAL A 228 -8.41 7.83 -2.97
N THR A 229 -7.36 7.02 -3.13
CA THR A 229 -5.96 7.41 -2.85
C THR A 229 -5.04 6.97 -3.97
N GLY A 230 -3.82 7.54 -4.03
CA GLY A 230 -2.79 7.13 -4.97
C GLY A 230 -1.44 7.72 -4.54
N CYS A 231 -0.50 6.87 -4.14
CA CYS A 231 0.83 7.28 -3.70
C CYS A 231 1.91 6.35 -4.29
N LEU A 232 3.09 6.92 -4.53
CA LEU A 232 4.31 6.19 -4.89
C LEU A 232 5.33 6.35 -3.77
N PHE A 233 5.78 5.22 -3.24
CA PHE A 233 6.81 5.13 -2.22
C PHE A 233 8.00 4.30 -2.71
N PHE A 234 9.04 4.27 -1.89
CA PHE A 234 10.18 3.38 -2.08
C PHE A 234 10.46 2.62 -0.78
N ALA A 235 10.45 1.30 -0.86
CA ALA A 235 10.89 0.43 0.22
C ALA A 235 12.41 0.26 0.09
N PRO A 236 13.21 0.81 1.02
CA PRO A 236 14.67 0.71 0.94
C PRO A 236 15.13 -0.72 1.20
N PRO A 237 16.34 -1.11 0.72
CA PRO A 237 16.89 -2.42 1.03
C PRO A 237 17.18 -2.57 2.52
N ALA A 238 17.14 -3.79 3.03
CA ALA A 238 17.31 -4.08 4.46
C ALA A 238 18.64 -3.53 5.03
N ASP A 239 19.70 -3.57 4.24
CA ASP A 239 21.02 -3.05 4.63
C ASP A 239 21.00 -1.53 4.85
N PHE A 240 20.21 -0.81 4.07
CA PHE A 240 20.01 0.63 4.26
C PHE A 240 19.30 0.92 5.59
N LEU A 241 18.28 0.12 5.93
CA LEU A 241 17.56 0.27 7.21
C LEU A 241 18.43 -0.11 8.41
N ALA A 242 19.31 -1.10 8.24
CA ALA A 242 20.24 -1.51 9.30
C ALA A 242 21.35 -0.47 9.54
N ARG A 243 21.73 0.28 8.51
CA ARG A 243 22.75 1.31 8.56
C ARG A 243 22.32 2.54 7.76
N PRO A 244 21.30 3.29 8.25
CA PRO A 244 20.94 4.52 7.57
C PRO A 244 22.16 5.43 7.50
N SER A 245 22.55 5.80 6.26
CA SER A 245 23.73 6.61 6.02
C SER A 245 23.57 7.93 6.77
N PRO A 246 24.42 8.25 7.75
CA PRO A 246 24.32 9.55 8.39
C PRO A 246 24.96 10.58 7.47
N THR A 247 24.24 11.64 7.22
CA THR A 247 24.73 12.95 6.76
C THR A 247 25.37 12.97 5.36
N PRO A 248 24.90 13.82 4.44
CA PRO A 248 25.66 14.19 3.27
C PRO A 248 27.04 14.67 3.72
N PRO A 249 28.13 14.35 3.00
CA PRO A 249 29.42 14.95 3.29
C PRO A 249 29.22 16.48 3.27
N ALA A 250 29.60 17.13 4.36
CA ALA A 250 29.62 18.58 4.43
C ALA A 250 30.37 19.07 3.19
N ALA A 251 29.77 19.97 2.43
CA ALA A 251 30.46 20.64 1.36
C ALA A 251 31.74 21.24 1.96
N ILE A 252 32.88 20.82 1.45
CA ILE A 252 34.16 21.44 1.78
C ILE A 252 34.08 22.86 1.19
N THR A 253 33.75 23.80 2.04
CA THR A 253 33.97 25.20 1.74
C THR A 253 35.33 25.52 2.29
N ASP A 254 36.35 25.47 1.42
CA ASP A 254 37.60 26.19 1.62
C ASP A 254 37.30 27.69 1.55
N GLU A 255 37.13 28.30 2.71
CA GLU A 255 37.41 29.72 2.91
C GLU A 255 37.45 30.01 4.41
N GLU A 256 38.66 30.16 4.92
CA GLU A 256 38.91 30.87 6.15
C GLU A 256 38.60 32.36 5.95
N PRO A 257 37.94 33.00 6.88
CA PRO A 257 38.28 34.36 7.21
C PRO A 257 38.72 34.50 8.67
N THR A 258 39.91 34.97 8.80
CA THR A 258 40.48 35.57 9.99
C THR A 258 39.57 36.68 10.57
N GLY A 259 39.25 36.57 11.85
CA GLY A 259 38.58 37.68 12.57
C GLY A 259 38.06 37.26 13.94
N HIS A 260 38.83 37.39 14.98
CA HIS A 260 38.30 37.55 16.33
C HIS A 260 37.40 38.79 16.39
N PRO A 261 36.37 38.87 17.21
CA PRO A 261 36.38 38.79 18.65
C PRO A 261 35.07 38.53 19.43
N THR A 262 35.25 38.49 20.68
CA THR A 262 34.39 38.95 21.78
C THR A 262 33.28 38.03 22.25
N THR A 263 33.63 37.43 23.37
CA THR A 263 32.77 36.71 24.32
C THR A 263 31.61 37.53 24.84
N ALA A 264 30.40 36.95 24.79
CA ALA A 264 29.29 37.27 25.66
C ALA A 264 28.89 36.02 26.47
N PRO A 265 28.55 36.15 27.76
CA PRO A 265 28.28 35.00 28.63
C PRO A 265 26.91 34.36 28.33
N PRO A 266 26.76 33.04 28.61
CA PRO A 266 25.52 32.32 28.34
C PRO A 266 24.40 32.71 29.32
N PRO A 267 23.13 32.67 28.90
CA PRO A 267 22.00 32.94 29.77
C PRO A 267 21.78 31.80 30.77
N THR A 268 21.54 32.17 32.01
CA THR A 268 21.25 31.33 33.15
C THR A 268 19.95 30.55 32.95
N ARG A 269 20.04 29.23 33.06
CA ARG A 269 18.92 28.29 32.96
C ARG A 269 18.06 28.40 34.24
N ALA A 270 16.76 28.70 34.06
CA ALA A 270 15.77 28.65 35.15
C ALA A 270 15.49 27.19 35.59
N PRO A 271 15.19 26.94 36.87
CA PRO A 271 14.97 25.59 37.36
C PRO A 271 13.63 25.00 36.86
N ILE A 272 13.71 23.74 36.45
CA ILE A 272 12.56 22.94 36.04
C ILE A 272 11.79 22.56 37.30
N ALA A 273 10.50 22.90 37.35
CA ALA A 273 9.59 22.47 38.41
C ALA A 273 9.38 20.93 38.35
N GLU A 274 9.53 20.28 39.50
CA GLU A 274 9.25 18.85 39.68
C GLU A 274 7.77 18.56 39.44
N ALA A 275 7.50 17.53 38.64
CA ALA A 275 6.16 16.99 38.41
C ALA A 275 5.69 16.20 39.65
N PRO A 276 4.40 16.24 40.01
CA PRO A 276 3.88 15.53 41.17
C PRO A 276 3.88 14.01 40.94
N THR A 277 4.40 13.29 41.93
CA THR A 277 4.36 11.81 41.99
C THR A 277 2.92 11.33 42.10
N GLY A 278 2.41 10.77 40.97
CA GLY A 278 1.11 10.10 40.90
C GLY A 278 1.13 8.75 41.61
N LYS A 279 0.11 8.50 42.41
CA LYS A 279 -0.17 7.22 43.08
C LYS A 279 -0.27 6.06 42.06
N PRO A 280 0.12 4.84 42.45
CA PRO A 280 -0.02 3.68 41.55
C PRO A 280 -1.49 3.39 41.23
N LEU A 281 -1.79 3.23 39.93
CA LEU A 281 -3.11 2.80 39.47
C LEU A 281 -3.38 1.39 40.00
N ALA A 282 -4.56 1.25 40.60
CA ALA A 282 -5.10 -0.04 41.03
C ALA A 282 -5.32 -0.94 39.78
N VAL A 283 -4.81 -2.17 39.87
CA VAL A 283 -5.08 -3.22 38.88
C VAL A 283 -6.58 -3.53 38.94
N ILE A 284 -7.32 -3.12 37.94
CA ILE A 284 -8.71 -3.57 37.74
C ILE A 284 -8.62 -5.00 37.21
N ARG A 285 -8.95 -5.98 38.06
CA ARG A 285 -9.26 -7.35 37.62
C ARG A 285 -10.55 -7.27 36.80
N THR A 286 -10.46 -7.56 35.52
CA THR A 286 -11.64 -7.83 34.69
C THR A 286 -12.16 -9.20 35.06
N ASP A 287 -13.14 -9.23 35.95
CA ASP A 287 -14.00 -10.39 36.10
C ASP A 287 -14.79 -10.56 34.82
N SER A 288 -14.63 -11.73 34.24
CA SER A 288 -15.41 -12.41 33.22
C SER A 288 -16.69 -11.69 32.76
N LEU A 289 -16.67 -11.18 31.53
CA LEU A 289 -17.88 -10.95 30.75
C LEU A 289 -18.52 -12.32 30.48
N GLY A 290 -19.59 -12.63 31.22
CA GLY A 290 -20.39 -13.84 31.04
C GLY A 290 -21.08 -13.81 29.68
N ILE A 291 -20.47 -14.44 28.69
CA ILE A 291 -21.16 -14.80 27.45
C ILE A 291 -21.95 -16.06 27.77
N GLY A 292 -23.28 -15.92 27.80
CA GLY A 292 -24.22 -16.99 28.09
C GLY A 292 -23.99 -18.20 27.18
N SER A 293 -23.84 -19.36 27.79
CA SER A 293 -23.78 -20.65 27.12
C SER A 293 -25.09 -20.91 26.37
N LEU A 294 -25.05 -20.97 25.04
CA LEU A 294 -26.12 -21.52 24.22
C LEU A 294 -26.17 -23.05 24.44
N ASN A 295 -27.05 -23.46 25.34
CA ASN A 295 -27.38 -24.86 25.60
C ASN A 295 -28.15 -25.42 24.40
N ARG A 296 -27.49 -26.25 23.58
CA ARG A 296 -28.18 -27.10 22.60
C ARG A 296 -28.78 -28.28 23.34
N SER A 297 -30.08 -28.19 23.64
CA SER A 297 -30.84 -29.39 24.00
C SER A 297 -31.07 -30.24 22.74
N SER A 298 -30.40 -31.39 22.70
CA SER A 298 -30.78 -32.52 21.88
C SER A 298 -32.11 -33.08 22.36
N LYS A 299 -33.09 -33.19 21.51
CA LYS A 299 -34.23 -34.11 21.66
C LYS A 299 -34.25 -35.05 20.47
N SER A 300 -34.25 -36.30 20.84
CA SER A 300 -34.54 -37.55 20.14
C SER A 300 -35.33 -37.47 18.84
#